data_92fc7eaeb3548635a2e57a2a8dd917b8
#
_entry.id   92fc7eaeb3548635a2e57a2a8dd917b8
#
_cell.length_a   1.000
_cell.length_b   1.000
_cell.length_c   1.000
_cell.angle_alpha   90.00
_cell.angle_beta   90.00
_cell.angle_gamma   90.00
#
_symmetry.space_group_name_H-M   'P 1'
#
loop_
_entity.id
_entity.type
_entity.pdbx_description
1 polymer ?
#
loop_
_entity_poly.entity_id
_entity_poly.type
_entity_poly.pdbx_seq_one_letter_code
_entity_poly.pdbx_strand_id
1 'polypeptide(L)'
;MSIIKSIIAKIANMFGLSVIQTDKSESDYSNTDYISITAAIANRLSTLTMMDSTISVKGSSERAKYLNNFVNGTLIDKLDVAVDVALGTGDCLIKPYCDGERIGIDIVSNNNFYITETSGNFIKSVIVKCEEFKRKSDIYTRFEVHKLKKDVVDGEYVTALFIYQIAFKNNTLIDIRDVPEWAALEPEMILTGVDSMLFGRIKCPTVNRSNPNSVDGVPITYGLDAVMDNCIRAYNRFNEEYEKKEAFVFASKSLFKKDKEGNITFPQGKRRLFMLFPQAGSEENLIKEYSPEIRDSSLISGIEQNFKMLEMLCGLSSGILTAPTTNFATATEIRASLSSTFAYITKFRRVIEQGIFEVIKAVDILLNLNEITPYGEYDVVIDWSSAYIENMSEQWERLIKAKELSLVTDAEVRAWLTDSSIEEAQAIIDDIKKEGSET
;
A
#
# COMPACT_ATOMS: atom_id res chain seq x y z
N MET A 1 -31.01 15.80 16.81
CA MET A 1 -30.25 15.71 18.09
C MET A 1 -29.87 14.28 18.53
N SER A 2 -30.74 13.27 18.40
CA SER A 2 -30.43 11.89 18.83
C SER A 2 -29.33 11.22 17.99
N ILE A 3 -29.29 11.43 16.68
CA ILE A 3 -28.35 10.81 15.74
C ILE A 3 -26.92 11.32 15.96
N ILE A 4 -26.76 12.63 16.10
CA ILE A 4 -25.43 13.27 16.33
C ILE A 4 -24.84 12.80 17.64
N LYS A 5 -25.63 12.69 18.73
CA LYS A 5 -25.16 12.15 20.01
C LYS A 5 -24.68 10.71 19.93
N SER A 6 -25.39 9.87 19.13
CA SER A 6 -24.97 8.48 18.89
C SER A 6 -23.67 8.40 18.08
N ILE A 7 -23.50 9.28 17.11
CA ILE A 7 -22.28 9.38 16.30
C ILE A 7 -21.09 9.83 17.16
N ILE A 8 -21.28 10.87 17.97
CA ILE A 8 -20.24 11.37 18.90
C ILE A 8 -19.78 10.28 19.87
N ALA A 9 -20.72 9.51 20.44
CA ALA A 9 -20.37 8.39 21.32
C ALA A 9 -19.58 7.29 20.58
N LYS A 10 -19.93 7.02 19.33
CA LYS A 10 -19.16 6.08 18.49
C LYS A 10 -17.76 6.61 18.19
N ILE A 11 -17.61 7.86 17.79
CA ILE A 11 -16.30 8.49 17.56
C ILE A 11 -15.44 8.39 18.82
N ALA A 12 -15.98 8.76 19.99
CA ALA A 12 -15.27 8.69 21.25
C ALA A 12 -14.76 7.27 21.57
N ASN A 13 -15.60 6.26 21.35
CA ASN A 13 -15.23 4.86 21.61
C ASN A 13 -14.23 4.28 20.59
N MET A 14 -14.33 4.68 19.31
CA MET A 14 -13.52 4.09 18.22
C MET A 14 -12.12 4.67 18.13
N PHE A 15 -12.00 5.98 18.30
CA PHE A 15 -10.71 6.67 18.18
C PHE A 15 -10.04 6.90 19.55
N GLY A 16 -10.51 6.19 20.60
CA GLY A 16 -9.89 6.24 21.92
C GLY A 16 -9.97 7.63 22.57
N LEU A 17 -10.99 8.42 22.23
CA LEU A 17 -11.24 9.74 22.79
C LEU A 17 -11.73 9.70 24.27
N SER A 18 -11.73 8.54 24.89
CA SER A 18 -11.92 8.41 26.34
C SER A 18 -10.60 8.68 27.06
N VAL A 19 -10.70 9.37 28.18
CA VAL A 19 -9.67 9.92 29.07
C VAL A 19 -8.66 8.88 29.62
N ILE A 20 -8.12 8.03 28.80
CA ILE A 20 -6.95 7.19 29.13
C ILE A 20 -5.88 7.55 28.11
N GLN A 21 -4.95 8.37 28.57
CA GLN A 21 -3.62 8.45 27.99
C GLN A 21 -3.04 7.04 27.92
N THR A 22 -3.29 6.33 26.86
CA THR A 22 -2.27 5.43 26.37
C THR A 22 -1.33 6.33 25.60
N ASP A 23 -0.19 6.61 26.19
CA ASP A 23 1.02 6.95 25.47
C ASP A 23 1.29 5.83 24.43
N LYS A 24 0.55 5.83 23.36
CA LYS A 24 1.10 5.45 22.08
C LYS A 24 1.88 6.69 21.67
N SER A 25 3.08 6.83 22.24
CA SER A 25 4.17 7.51 21.59
C SER A 25 4.04 7.21 20.10
N GLU A 26 3.96 8.23 19.26
CA GLU A 26 4.55 8.15 17.94
C GLU A 26 5.79 7.29 18.15
N SER A 27 5.75 6.08 17.66
CA SER A 27 6.89 5.18 17.74
C SER A 27 7.99 5.96 17.06
N ASP A 28 8.90 6.38 17.87
CA ASP A 28 10.07 7.15 17.49
C ASP A 28 10.75 6.34 16.39
N TYR A 29 10.49 6.69 15.12
CA TYR A 29 11.15 6.08 13.95
C TYR A 29 12.66 6.36 13.97
N SER A 30 13.14 6.99 15.03
CA SER A 30 14.56 7.16 15.34
C SER A 30 15.24 5.89 15.87
N ASN A 31 14.48 4.83 16.16
CA ASN A 31 15.05 3.55 16.56
C ASN A 31 15.50 2.81 15.30
N THR A 32 16.77 2.90 14.98
CA THR A 32 17.46 2.28 13.82
C THR A 32 17.31 0.74 13.74
N ASP A 33 16.69 0.13 14.75
CA ASP A 33 16.53 -1.31 14.88
C ASP A 33 15.17 -1.84 14.44
N TYR A 34 14.24 -0.96 13.98
CA TYR A 34 12.90 -1.38 13.56
C TYR A 34 12.82 -1.63 12.06
N ILE A 35 12.65 -2.88 11.67
CA ILE A 35 12.41 -3.29 10.28
C ILE A 35 10.92 -3.57 10.11
N SER A 36 10.23 -2.78 9.28
CA SER A 36 8.85 -3.04 8.92
C SER A 36 8.76 -4.03 7.76
N ILE A 37 8.63 -5.31 8.09
CA ILE A 37 8.47 -6.37 7.09
C ILE A 37 7.18 -6.18 6.29
N THR A 38 6.09 -5.76 6.95
CA THR A 38 4.81 -5.47 6.28
C THR A 38 4.96 -4.37 5.23
N ALA A 39 5.66 -3.29 5.55
CA ALA A 39 5.91 -2.21 4.58
C ALA A 39 6.75 -2.68 3.39
N ALA A 40 7.75 -3.52 3.62
CA ALA A 40 8.58 -4.08 2.54
C ALA A 40 7.76 -4.98 1.60
N ILE A 41 6.87 -5.81 2.14
CA ILE A 41 5.97 -6.66 1.36
C ILE A 41 4.96 -5.80 0.58
N ALA A 42 4.34 -4.83 1.24
CA ALA A 42 3.34 -3.94 0.65
C ALA A 42 3.95 -3.16 -0.53
N ASN A 43 5.10 -2.54 -0.33
CA ASN A 43 5.81 -1.80 -1.37
C ASN A 43 6.20 -2.68 -2.57
N ARG A 44 6.71 -3.90 -2.32
CA ARG A 44 7.06 -4.82 -3.40
C ARG A 44 5.84 -5.25 -4.22
N LEU A 45 4.73 -5.54 -3.55
CA LEU A 45 3.49 -5.97 -4.22
C LEU A 45 2.76 -4.82 -4.89
N SER A 46 2.73 -3.62 -4.31
CA SER A 46 2.14 -2.43 -4.96
C SER A 46 2.85 -2.15 -6.27
N THR A 47 4.18 -2.13 -6.27
CA THR A 47 5.00 -1.96 -7.48
C THR A 47 4.67 -3.03 -8.54
N LEU A 48 4.62 -4.32 -8.17
CA LEU A 48 4.28 -5.39 -9.10
C LEU A 48 2.83 -5.32 -9.60
N THR A 49 1.91 -4.84 -8.76
CA THR A 49 0.49 -4.74 -9.11
C THR A 49 0.23 -3.63 -10.10
N MET A 50 0.88 -2.47 -9.91
CA MET A 50 0.69 -1.26 -10.73
C MET A 50 1.60 -1.21 -11.95
N MET A 51 2.57 -2.11 -12.03
CA MET A 51 3.50 -2.16 -13.17
C MET A 51 2.74 -2.33 -14.49
N ASP A 52 3.11 -1.52 -15.49
CA ASP A 52 2.53 -1.49 -16.84
C ASP A 52 1.01 -1.24 -16.90
N SER A 53 0.41 -0.70 -15.84
CA SER A 53 -1.00 -0.30 -15.85
C SER A 53 -1.19 1.02 -16.59
N THR A 54 -2.24 1.11 -17.41
CA THR A 54 -2.68 2.37 -18.00
C THR A 54 -4.14 2.63 -17.69
N ILE A 55 -4.42 3.85 -17.25
CA ILE A 55 -5.77 4.30 -16.91
C ILE A 55 -6.07 5.50 -17.78
N SER A 56 -7.16 5.47 -18.52
CA SER A 56 -7.56 6.57 -19.40
C SER A 56 -9.07 6.78 -19.39
N VAL A 57 -9.47 8.01 -19.59
CA VAL A 57 -10.88 8.36 -19.75
C VAL A 57 -11.09 8.80 -21.21
N LYS A 58 -11.88 8.02 -21.95
CA LYS A 58 -12.19 8.26 -23.34
C LYS A 58 -13.48 9.06 -23.48
N GLY A 59 -13.57 9.92 -24.51
CA GLY A 59 -14.74 10.73 -24.84
C GLY A 59 -14.34 12.05 -25.48
N SER A 60 -15.26 12.66 -26.22
CA SER A 60 -15.07 13.96 -26.89
C SER A 60 -15.51 15.16 -26.05
N SER A 61 -16.24 14.91 -24.95
CA SER A 61 -16.79 15.95 -24.08
C SER A 61 -15.70 16.70 -23.27
N GLU A 62 -15.97 17.92 -22.85
CA GLU A 62 -15.09 18.67 -21.93
C GLU A 62 -14.92 17.92 -20.60
N ARG A 63 -15.98 17.26 -20.14
CA ARG A 63 -15.99 16.41 -18.96
C ARG A 63 -14.98 15.26 -19.10
N ALA A 64 -15.01 14.53 -20.21
CA ALA A 64 -14.07 13.45 -20.48
C ALA A 64 -12.61 13.94 -20.50
N LYS A 65 -12.35 15.09 -21.11
CA LYS A 65 -11.00 15.69 -21.14
C LYS A 65 -10.53 16.08 -19.73
N TYR A 66 -11.40 16.70 -18.92
CA TYR A 66 -11.05 17.05 -17.54
C TYR A 66 -10.74 15.80 -16.72
N LEU A 67 -11.62 14.79 -16.76
CA LEU A 67 -11.41 13.52 -16.04
C LEU A 67 -10.12 12.81 -16.48
N ASN A 68 -9.82 12.79 -17.78
CA ASN A 68 -8.57 12.22 -18.26
C ASN A 68 -7.33 12.99 -17.76
N ASN A 69 -7.38 14.31 -17.72
CA ASN A 69 -6.31 15.14 -17.16
C ASN A 69 -6.18 14.92 -15.64
N PHE A 70 -7.30 14.79 -14.93
CA PHE A 70 -7.30 14.48 -13.50
C PHE A 70 -6.68 13.09 -13.22
N VAL A 71 -7.03 12.08 -14.02
CA VAL A 71 -6.44 10.74 -13.90
C VAL A 71 -4.94 10.80 -14.08
N ASN A 72 -4.45 11.40 -15.17
CA ASN A 72 -3.02 11.42 -15.49
C ASN A 72 -2.20 12.38 -14.60
N GLY A 73 -2.80 13.47 -14.11
CA GLY A 73 -2.08 14.49 -13.35
C GLY A 73 -2.22 14.38 -11.84
N THR A 74 -3.19 13.60 -11.32
CA THR A 74 -3.46 13.57 -9.88
C THR A 74 -3.72 12.16 -9.37
N LEU A 75 -4.57 11.38 -10.06
CA LEU A 75 -4.98 10.08 -9.55
C LEU A 75 -3.86 9.05 -9.60
N ILE A 76 -3.11 8.94 -10.70
CA ILE A 76 -2.07 7.93 -10.88
C ILE A 76 -1.01 8.04 -9.79
N ASP A 77 -0.50 9.24 -9.53
CA ASP A 77 0.53 9.46 -8.49
C ASP A 77 0.05 9.07 -7.08
N LYS A 78 -1.24 9.26 -6.80
CA LYS A 78 -1.85 8.93 -5.51
C LYS A 78 -2.27 7.46 -5.42
N LEU A 79 -2.53 6.82 -6.56
CA LEU A 79 -3.00 5.45 -6.62
C LEU A 79 -1.92 4.47 -6.14
N ASP A 80 -0.66 4.67 -6.52
CA ASP A 80 0.45 3.85 -6.03
C ASP A 80 0.55 3.89 -4.50
N VAL A 81 0.41 5.08 -3.92
CA VAL A 81 0.38 5.27 -2.47
C VAL A 81 -0.83 4.57 -1.85
N ALA A 82 -2.02 4.71 -2.46
CA ALA A 82 -3.25 4.08 -1.95
C ALA A 82 -3.17 2.56 -1.96
N VAL A 83 -2.58 1.98 -3.00
CA VAL A 83 -2.37 0.52 -3.15
C VAL A 83 -1.40 0.00 -2.09
N ASP A 84 -0.28 0.71 -1.86
CA ASP A 84 0.69 0.36 -0.82
C ASP A 84 0.06 0.44 0.58
N VAL A 85 -0.66 1.53 0.88
CA VAL A 85 -1.38 1.71 2.14
C VAL A 85 -2.42 0.62 2.35
N ALA A 86 -3.20 0.27 1.32
CA ALA A 86 -4.21 -0.78 1.42
C ALA A 86 -3.59 -2.15 1.74
N LEU A 87 -2.45 -2.51 1.14
CA LEU A 87 -1.72 -3.75 1.45
C LEU A 87 -1.16 -3.75 2.87
N GLY A 88 -0.58 -2.61 3.28
CA GLY A 88 0.08 -2.47 4.58
C GLY A 88 -0.89 -2.36 5.77
N THR A 89 -2.03 -1.69 5.59
CA THR A 89 -3.00 -1.43 6.67
C THR A 89 -4.30 -2.23 6.53
N GLY A 90 -4.52 -2.85 5.37
CA GLY A 90 -5.69 -3.67 5.07
C GLY A 90 -6.78 -2.96 4.28
N ASP A 91 -6.83 -1.63 4.33
CA ASP A 91 -7.89 -0.84 3.70
C ASP A 91 -7.43 0.60 3.46
N CYS A 92 -7.94 1.22 2.41
CA CYS A 92 -7.64 2.59 2.06
C CYS A 92 -8.83 3.25 1.36
N LEU A 93 -9.13 4.51 1.71
CA LEU A 93 -10.05 5.34 0.95
C LEU A 93 -9.27 6.38 0.14
N ILE A 94 -9.67 6.55 -1.10
CA ILE A 94 -9.23 7.62 -1.99
C ILE A 94 -10.36 8.65 -2.01
N LYS A 95 -10.19 9.75 -1.29
CA LYS A 95 -11.21 10.76 -1.10
C LYS A 95 -10.90 12.00 -1.93
N PRO A 96 -11.61 12.26 -3.04
CA PRO A 96 -11.49 13.52 -3.74
C PRO A 96 -12.15 14.66 -2.94
N TYR A 97 -11.59 15.85 -3.08
CA TYR A 97 -12.13 17.09 -2.53
C TYR A 97 -11.98 18.21 -3.53
N CYS A 98 -12.83 19.21 -3.45
CA CYS A 98 -12.75 20.41 -4.29
C CYS A 98 -12.08 21.55 -3.53
N ASP A 99 -11.05 22.14 -4.12
CA ASP A 99 -10.39 23.34 -3.63
C ASP A 99 -10.57 24.45 -4.68
N GLY A 100 -11.75 25.10 -4.64
CA GLY A 100 -12.15 26.08 -5.63
C GLY A 100 -12.37 25.50 -7.02
N GLU A 101 -11.42 25.68 -7.94
CA GLU A 101 -11.53 25.22 -9.33
C GLU A 101 -10.87 23.85 -9.59
N ARG A 102 -10.22 23.29 -8.58
CA ARG A 102 -9.43 22.06 -8.73
C ARG A 102 -9.91 20.97 -7.81
N ILE A 103 -9.81 19.73 -8.31
CA ILE A 103 -10.07 18.54 -7.50
C ILE A 103 -8.74 17.93 -7.07
N GLY A 104 -8.56 17.84 -5.75
CA GLY A 104 -7.46 17.16 -5.09
C GLY A 104 -7.88 15.78 -4.59
N ILE A 105 -6.92 15.01 -4.07
CA ILE A 105 -7.13 13.68 -3.50
C ILE A 105 -6.43 13.57 -2.15
N ASP A 106 -7.17 13.11 -1.15
CA ASP A 106 -6.65 12.65 0.13
C ASP A 106 -6.64 11.12 0.16
N ILE A 107 -5.54 10.55 0.68
CA ILE A 107 -5.41 9.12 0.94
C ILE A 107 -5.65 8.88 2.42
N VAL A 108 -6.70 8.12 2.72
CA VAL A 108 -7.12 7.84 4.10
C VAL A 108 -6.86 6.37 4.42
N SER A 109 -5.90 6.12 5.30
CA SER A 109 -5.56 4.77 5.75
C SER A 109 -6.61 4.19 6.68
N ASN A 110 -6.63 2.87 6.84
CA ASN A 110 -7.57 2.13 7.68
C ASN A 110 -7.66 2.63 9.14
N ASN A 111 -6.60 3.22 9.67
CA ASN A 111 -6.58 3.79 11.01
C ASN A 111 -7.33 5.13 11.15
N ASN A 112 -7.63 5.78 10.02
CA ASN A 112 -8.22 7.11 9.96
C ASN A 112 -9.67 7.11 9.48
N PHE A 113 -10.29 5.94 9.27
CA PHE A 113 -11.72 5.87 8.99
C PHE A 113 -12.37 4.67 9.67
N TYR A 114 -13.69 4.71 9.81
CA TYR A 114 -14.48 3.64 10.39
C TYR A 114 -15.83 3.52 9.68
N ILE A 115 -16.12 2.33 9.14
CA ILE A 115 -17.39 2.03 8.49
C ILE A 115 -18.42 1.70 9.56
N THR A 116 -19.46 2.52 9.67
CA THR A 116 -20.47 2.39 10.71
C THR A 116 -21.73 1.67 10.27
N GLU A 117 -22.02 1.67 8.97
CA GLU A 117 -23.22 1.04 8.42
C GLU A 117 -22.97 0.57 6.99
N THR A 118 -23.41 -0.64 6.68
CA THR A 118 -23.33 -1.22 5.33
C THR A 118 -24.65 -1.87 4.92
N SER A 119 -24.83 -2.09 3.63
CA SER A 119 -25.90 -2.91 3.07
C SER A 119 -25.30 -3.86 2.04
N GLY A 120 -25.06 -5.11 2.44
CA GLY A 120 -24.21 -6.00 1.67
C GLY A 120 -22.80 -5.43 1.54
N ASN A 121 -22.32 -5.28 0.32
CA ASN A 121 -21.00 -4.71 0.04
C ASN A 121 -20.98 -3.16 -0.03
N PHE A 122 -22.15 -2.51 0.01
CA PHE A 122 -22.24 -1.06 -0.12
C PHE A 122 -22.08 -0.37 1.24
N ILE A 123 -21.20 0.60 1.32
CA ILE A 123 -21.01 1.46 2.50
C ILE A 123 -22.16 2.46 2.53
N LYS A 124 -22.89 2.47 3.65
CA LYS A 124 -23.96 3.45 3.90
C LYS A 124 -23.56 4.56 4.84
N SER A 125 -22.61 4.30 5.71
CA SER A 125 -22.11 5.33 6.60
C SER A 125 -20.67 5.05 6.98
N VAL A 126 -19.85 6.11 6.98
CA VAL A 126 -18.44 6.08 7.35
C VAL A 126 -18.10 7.34 8.15
N ILE A 127 -17.20 7.19 9.11
CA ILE A 127 -16.57 8.28 9.85
C ILE A 127 -15.14 8.35 9.36
N VAL A 128 -14.67 9.53 8.96
CA VAL A 128 -13.32 9.79 8.46
C VAL A 128 -12.66 10.82 9.38
N LYS A 129 -11.47 10.50 9.90
CA LYS A 129 -10.59 11.46 10.57
C LYS A 129 -9.86 12.24 9.49
N CYS A 130 -10.24 13.51 9.29
CA CYS A 130 -9.73 14.31 8.19
C CYS A 130 -8.47 15.08 8.56
N GLU A 131 -8.42 15.60 9.78
CA GLU A 131 -7.35 16.50 10.16
C GLU A 131 -7.07 16.45 11.67
N GLU A 132 -5.80 16.52 12.02
CA GLU A 132 -5.37 16.66 13.41
C GLU A 132 -4.16 17.58 13.46
N PHE A 133 -4.20 18.56 14.34
CA PHE A 133 -3.06 19.45 14.58
C PHE A 133 -2.95 19.84 16.04
N LYS A 134 -1.73 20.22 16.44
CA LYS A 134 -1.44 20.68 17.80
C LYS A 134 -1.19 22.19 17.80
N ARG A 135 -1.91 22.90 18.67
CA ARG A 135 -1.69 24.33 18.91
C ARG A 135 -1.40 24.53 20.39
N LYS A 136 -0.16 24.94 20.73
CA LYS A 136 0.37 24.98 22.11
C LYS A 136 0.30 23.59 22.77
N SER A 137 -0.54 23.44 23.80
CA SER A 137 -0.79 22.16 24.50
C SER A 137 -2.03 21.43 24.02
N ASP A 138 -2.85 22.07 23.19
CA ASP A 138 -4.15 21.54 22.77
C ASP A 138 -4.05 20.81 21.44
N ILE A 139 -4.70 19.66 21.35
CA ILE A 139 -4.84 18.84 20.13
C ILE A 139 -6.25 19.07 19.59
N TYR A 140 -6.32 19.45 18.33
CA TYR A 140 -7.56 19.65 17.59
C TYR A 140 -7.72 18.54 16.56
N THR A 141 -8.87 17.88 16.54
CA THR A 141 -9.15 16.78 15.62
C THR A 141 -10.50 16.99 14.94
N ARG A 142 -10.53 16.89 13.60
CA ARG A 142 -11.74 17.02 12.78
C ARG A 142 -12.11 15.69 12.16
N PHE A 143 -13.39 15.36 12.25
CA PHE A 143 -14.00 14.18 11.63
C PHE A 143 -15.09 14.59 10.67
N GLU A 144 -15.18 13.88 9.56
CA GLU A 144 -16.31 13.91 8.66
C GLU A 144 -17.13 12.63 8.79
N VAL A 145 -18.44 12.77 8.87
CA VAL A 145 -19.37 11.63 8.89
C VAL A 145 -20.19 11.67 7.63
N HIS A 146 -19.98 10.73 6.75
CA HIS A 146 -20.75 10.55 5.52
C HIS A 146 -21.84 9.53 5.74
N LYS A 147 -23.09 9.86 5.40
CA LYS A 147 -24.22 8.96 5.56
C LYS A 147 -25.21 9.07 4.43
N LEU A 148 -25.42 7.96 3.71
CA LEU A 148 -26.47 7.82 2.71
C LEU A 148 -27.80 7.52 3.39
N LYS A 149 -28.82 8.31 3.09
CA LYS A 149 -30.21 8.14 3.56
C LYS A 149 -31.18 8.42 2.44
N LYS A 150 -32.40 7.90 2.60
CA LYS A 150 -33.54 8.37 1.82
C LYS A 150 -34.04 9.66 2.44
N ASP A 151 -34.18 10.67 1.61
CA ASP A 151 -34.81 11.95 1.93
C ASP A 151 -36.10 12.11 1.12
N VAL A 152 -36.97 13.02 1.51
CA VAL A 152 -38.20 13.31 0.83
C VAL A 152 -38.11 14.69 0.20
N VAL A 153 -38.04 14.75 -1.12
CA VAL A 153 -38.02 15.99 -1.90
C VAL A 153 -39.29 16.00 -2.77
N ASP A 154 -40.11 17.03 -2.64
CA ASP A 154 -41.38 17.20 -3.39
C ASP A 154 -42.37 16.02 -3.29
N GLY A 155 -42.32 15.28 -2.17
CA GLY A 155 -43.15 14.11 -1.90
C GLY A 155 -42.59 12.78 -2.43
N GLU A 156 -41.46 12.77 -3.12
CA GLU A 156 -40.78 11.58 -3.60
C GLU A 156 -39.55 11.22 -2.70
N TYR A 157 -39.29 9.91 -2.57
CA TYR A 157 -38.13 9.42 -1.88
C TYR A 157 -36.89 9.50 -2.77
N VAL A 158 -35.96 10.39 -2.45
CA VAL A 158 -34.69 10.55 -3.14
C VAL A 158 -33.54 10.12 -2.20
N THR A 159 -32.53 9.46 -2.75
CA THR A 159 -31.30 9.19 -1.98
C THR A 159 -30.52 10.49 -1.84
N ALA A 160 -30.02 10.78 -0.65
CA ALA A 160 -29.17 11.92 -0.37
C ALA A 160 -27.97 11.50 0.48
N LEU A 161 -26.83 12.14 0.23
CA LEU A 161 -25.63 12.02 1.04
C LEU A 161 -25.59 13.15 2.05
N PHE A 162 -25.62 12.79 3.34
CA PHE A 162 -25.44 13.70 4.45
C PHE A 162 -23.98 13.68 4.91
N ILE A 163 -23.37 14.85 5.01
CA ILE A 163 -21.99 15.04 5.48
C ILE A 163 -22.06 15.93 6.73
N TYR A 164 -21.57 15.42 7.85
CA TYR A 164 -21.49 16.15 9.12
C TYR A 164 -20.02 16.40 9.45
N GLN A 165 -19.69 17.63 9.83
CA GLN A 165 -18.38 18.01 10.34
C GLN A 165 -18.41 18.02 11.88
N ILE A 166 -17.48 17.30 12.51
CA ILE A 166 -17.42 17.17 13.96
C ILE A 166 -16.00 17.49 14.43
N ALA A 167 -15.87 18.41 15.36
CA ALA A 167 -14.57 18.86 15.87
C ALA A 167 -14.40 18.53 17.35
N PHE A 168 -13.19 18.14 17.71
CA PHE A 168 -12.78 17.91 19.10
C PHE A 168 -11.54 18.73 19.44
N LYS A 169 -11.51 19.19 20.70
CA LYS A 169 -10.33 19.78 21.32
C LYS A 169 -9.99 18.96 22.58
N ASN A 170 -8.82 18.35 22.64
CA ASN A 170 -8.41 17.48 23.75
C ASN A 170 -9.53 16.49 24.14
N ASN A 171 -10.09 15.78 23.14
CA ASN A 171 -11.20 14.83 23.28
C ASN A 171 -12.55 15.42 23.74
N THR A 172 -12.66 16.74 23.84
CA THR A 172 -13.92 17.42 24.13
C THR A 172 -14.53 17.96 22.84
N LEU A 173 -15.82 17.69 22.64
CA LEU A 173 -16.56 18.22 21.49
C LEU A 173 -16.60 19.76 21.52
N ILE A 174 -16.28 20.37 20.40
CA ILE A 174 -16.35 21.83 20.21
C ILE A 174 -17.15 22.16 18.94
N ASP A 175 -17.58 23.41 18.79
CA ASP A 175 -18.12 23.87 17.52
C ASP A 175 -16.97 24.00 16.49
N ILE A 176 -17.18 23.51 15.28
CA ILE A 176 -16.19 23.60 14.20
C ILE A 176 -15.83 25.06 13.90
N ARG A 177 -16.77 25.99 14.07
CA ARG A 177 -16.60 27.44 13.83
C ARG A 177 -15.70 28.12 14.87
N ASP A 178 -15.48 27.48 16.02
CA ASP A 178 -14.55 27.99 17.05
C ASP A 178 -13.07 27.80 16.64
N VAL A 179 -12.82 27.02 15.60
CA VAL A 179 -11.48 26.77 15.07
C VAL A 179 -11.29 27.59 13.80
N PRO A 180 -10.41 28.60 13.78
CA PRO A 180 -10.27 29.49 12.63
C PRO A 180 -9.98 28.79 11.31
N GLU A 181 -9.21 27.71 11.33
CA GLU A 181 -8.87 26.91 10.15
C GLU A 181 -10.08 26.21 9.54
N TRP A 182 -11.11 25.94 10.34
CA TRP A 182 -12.32 25.21 9.94
C TRP A 182 -13.57 26.07 9.92
N ALA A 183 -13.46 27.34 10.31
CA ALA A 183 -14.61 28.26 10.48
C ALA A 183 -15.42 28.48 9.19
N ALA A 184 -14.80 28.28 8.03
CA ALA A 184 -15.45 28.38 6.72
C ALA A 184 -16.21 27.10 6.32
N LEU A 185 -16.03 26.00 7.05
CA LEU A 185 -16.70 24.72 6.73
C LEU A 185 -18.13 24.72 7.29
N GLU A 186 -19.08 24.25 6.47
CA GLU A 186 -20.46 24.07 6.93
C GLU A 186 -20.56 22.84 7.85
N PRO A 187 -21.18 22.96 9.06
CA PRO A 187 -21.31 21.86 10.00
C PRO A 187 -22.12 20.66 9.46
N GLU A 188 -23.05 20.91 8.56
CA GLU A 188 -23.89 19.91 7.91
C GLU A 188 -24.12 20.29 6.44
N MET A 189 -23.89 19.32 5.55
CA MET A 189 -24.14 19.46 4.13
C MET A 189 -25.02 18.29 3.66
N ILE A 190 -26.02 18.58 2.86
CA ILE A 190 -26.95 17.59 2.29
C ILE A 190 -26.84 17.67 0.77
N LEU A 191 -26.40 16.59 0.16
CA LEU A 191 -26.28 16.45 -1.29
C LEU A 191 -27.42 15.57 -1.80
N THR A 192 -28.48 16.21 -2.28
CA THR A 192 -29.67 15.51 -2.82
C THR A 192 -29.38 14.92 -4.19
N GLY A 193 -29.97 13.74 -4.46
CA GLY A 193 -29.74 13.05 -5.74
C GLY A 193 -28.41 12.31 -5.84
N VAL A 194 -27.60 12.31 -4.77
CA VAL A 194 -26.36 11.54 -4.69
C VAL A 194 -26.65 10.18 -4.06
N ASP A 195 -26.39 9.12 -4.81
CA ASP A 195 -26.67 7.73 -4.44
C ASP A 195 -25.44 6.92 -4.02
N SER A 196 -24.27 7.55 -4.01
CA SER A 196 -22.98 6.93 -3.72
C SER A 196 -22.14 7.76 -2.74
N MET A 197 -21.16 7.12 -2.13
CA MET A 197 -20.15 7.82 -1.34
C MET A 197 -19.22 8.61 -2.26
N LEU A 198 -18.66 9.71 -1.75
CA LEU A 198 -17.71 10.54 -2.48
C LEU A 198 -16.25 10.11 -2.21
N PHE A 199 -16.00 8.82 -2.36
CA PHE A 199 -14.65 8.24 -2.30
C PHE A 199 -14.62 6.89 -3.01
N GLY A 200 -13.44 6.47 -3.46
CA GLY A 200 -13.19 5.10 -3.86
C GLY A 200 -12.51 4.32 -2.74
N ARG A 201 -12.75 3.03 -2.69
CA ARG A 201 -12.20 2.15 -1.67
C ARG A 201 -11.31 1.08 -2.29
N ILE A 202 -10.09 0.94 -1.74
CA ILE A 202 -9.18 -0.16 -2.07
C ILE A 202 -9.02 -1.01 -0.81
N LYS A 203 -9.58 -2.22 -0.84
CA LYS A 203 -9.49 -3.19 0.25
C LYS A 203 -8.46 -4.27 -0.09
N CYS A 204 -7.52 -4.53 0.82
CA CYS A 204 -6.59 -5.65 0.68
C CYS A 204 -7.38 -6.97 0.48
N PRO A 205 -7.03 -7.81 -0.51
CA PRO A 205 -7.77 -9.04 -0.81
C PRO A 205 -7.56 -10.16 0.20
N THR A 206 -6.84 -9.89 1.30
CA THR A 206 -6.64 -10.81 2.42
C THR A 206 -7.93 -10.97 3.21
N VAL A 207 -8.26 -12.22 3.55
CA VAL A 207 -9.49 -12.54 4.29
C VAL A 207 -9.27 -12.38 5.78
N ASN A 208 -10.16 -11.63 6.45
CA ASN A 208 -10.22 -11.59 7.91
C ASN A 208 -10.78 -12.92 8.44
N ARG A 209 -9.91 -13.85 8.80
CA ARG A 209 -10.30 -15.18 9.28
C ARG A 209 -10.88 -15.17 10.68
N SER A 210 -10.57 -14.16 11.49
CA SER A 210 -11.14 -14.02 12.84
C SER A 210 -12.59 -13.52 12.81
N ASN A 211 -12.94 -12.70 11.79
CA ASN A 211 -14.29 -12.22 11.57
C ASN A 211 -14.59 -12.14 10.06
N PRO A 212 -15.00 -13.24 9.42
CA PRO A 212 -15.26 -13.28 7.97
C PRO A 212 -16.36 -12.33 7.50
N ASN A 213 -17.26 -11.91 8.41
CA ASN A 213 -18.34 -10.96 8.13
C ASN A 213 -17.94 -9.50 8.37
N SER A 214 -16.70 -9.23 8.82
CA SER A 214 -16.21 -7.86 8.94
C SER A 214 -16.09 -7.21 7.57
N VAL A 215 -16.58 -6.00 7.48
CA VAL A 215 -16.40 -5.16 6.29
C VAL A 215 -15.00 -4.60 6.22
N ASP A 216 -14.30 -4.49 7.35
CA ASP A 216 -12.97 -3.92 7.43
C ASP A 216 -11.94 -4.82 6.73
N GLY A 217 -11.01 -4.19 6.02
CA GLY A 217 -9.86 -4.86 5.44
C GLY A 217 -8.82 -5.21 6.51
N VAL A 218 -7.99 -6.20 6.22
CA VAL A 218 -6.85 -6.60 7.05
C VAL A 218 -5.58 -6.61 6.20
N PRO A 219 -4.41 -6.25 6.78
CA PRO A 219 -3.16 -6.20 6.03
C PRO A 219 -2.78 -7.56 5.45
N ILE A 220 -1.90 -7.55 4.46
CA ILE A 220 -1.43 -8.79 3.83
C ILE A 220 -0.76 -9.75 4.83
N THR A 221 -0.17 -9.21 5.87
CA THR A 221 0.51 -9.96 6.94
C THR A 221 -0.40 -10.32 8.12
N TYR A 222 -1.71 -10.19 7.96
CA TYR A 222 -2.67 -10.44 9.05
C TYR A 222 -2.56 -11.84 9.63
N GLY A 223 -2.34 -11.91 10.96
CA GLY A 223 -2.18 -13.16 11.71
C GLY A 223 -0.81 -13.82 11.54
N LEU A 224 0.20 -13.12 11.00
CA LEU A 224 1.56 -13.62 10.81
C LEU A 224 2.57 -13.01 11.78
N ASP A 225 2.12 -12.34 12.84
CA ASP A 225 2.97 -11.63 13.80
C ASP A 225 4.12 -12.50 14.35
N ALA A 226 3.82 -13.75 14.74
CA ALA A 226 4.82 -14.67 15.26
C ALA A 226 5.92 -15.03 14.23
N VAL A 227 5.57 -15.09 12.95
CA VAL A 227 6.55 -15.39 11.89
C VAL A 227 7.39 -14.15 11.60
N MET A 228 6.78 -12.98 11.56
CA MET A 228 7.49 -11.69 11.41
C MET A 228 8.48 -11.48 12.55
N ASP A 229 8.07 -11.74 13.79
CA ASP A 229 8.97 -11.68 14.96
C ASP A 229 10.13 -12.67 14.84
N ASN A 230 9.92 -13.84 14.25
CA ASN A 230 11.00 -14.78 14.00
C ASN A 230 12.00 -14.25 12.95
N CYS A 231 11.50 -13.60 11.89
CA CYS A 231 12.35 -12.97 10.88
C CYS A 231 13.23 -11.87 11.52
N ILE A 232 12.61 -10.99 12.32
CA ILE A 232 13.32 -9.89 13.02
C ILE A 232 14.36 -10.46 13.98
N ARG A 233 13.99 -11.47 14.78
CA ARG A 233 14.94 -12.12 15.71
C ARG A 233 16.09 -12.80 14.99
N ALA A 234 15.85 -13.44 13.85
CA ALA A 234 16.91 -14.06 13.05
C ALA A 234 17.88 -13.02 12.50
N TYR A 235 17.37 -11.90 12.01
CA TYR A 235 18.16 -10.76 11.53
C TYR A 235 18.99 -10.13 12.65
N ASN A 236 18.40 -9.87 13.81
CA ASN A 236 19.11 -9.30 14.96
C ASN A 236 20.22 -10.23 15.45
N ARG A 237 19.98 -11.55 15.49
CA ARG A 237 21.05 -12.53 15.83
C ARG A 237 22.20 -12.51 14.84
N PHE A 238 21.90 -12.33 13.55
CA PHE A 238 22.93 -12.18 12.53
C PHE A 238 23.78 -10.94 12.79
N ASN A 239 23.20 -9.79 13.05
CA ASN A 239 23.91 -8.55 13.38
C ASN A 239 24.72 -8.69 14.68
N GLU A 240 24.13 -9.26 15.74
CA GLU A 240 24.84 -9.49 16.99
C GLU A 240 26.06 -10.39 16.83
N GLU A 241 26.01 -11.40 15.95
CA GLU A 241 27.16 -12.27 15.69
C GLU A 241 28.32 -11.47 15.07
N TYR A 242 28.02 -10.51 14.19
CA TYR A 242 29.04 -9.61 13.64
C TYR A 242 29.57 -8.63 14.67
N GLU A 243 28.71 -8.04 15.49
CA GLU A 243 29.13 -7.11 16.54
C GLU A 243 29.99 -7.79 17.63
N LYS A 244 29.61 -9.02 17.99
CA LYS A 244 30.31 -9.81 19.02
C LYS A 244 31.61 -10.45 18.52
N LYS A 245 31.89 -10.40 17.22
CA LYS A 245 33.14 -10.92 16.62
C LYS A 245 34.33 -9.98 16.83
N GLU A 246 34.43 -9.30 17.92
CA GLU A 246 35.72 -8.70 18.25
C GLU A 246 36.72 -9.81 18.58
N ALA A 247 37.84 -9.83 17.87
CA ALA A 247 38.96 -10.70 18.23
C ALA A 247 39.50 -10.28 19.59
N PHE A 248 39.52 -11.22 20.52
CA PHE A 248 40.07 -10.97 21.84
C PHE A 248 41.43 -11.61 21.95
N VAL A 249 42.37 -10.87 22.56
CA VAL A 249 43.67 -11.39 22.94
C VAL A 249 43.66 -11.63 24.45
N PHE A 250 43.65 -12.89 24.85
CA PHE A 250 43.88 -13.26 26.24
C PHE A 250 45.35 -13.11 26.55
N ALA A 251 45.69 -12.23 27.47
CA ALA A 251 47.08 -11.97 27.83
C ALA A 251 47.29 -12.00 29.34
N SER A 252 48.40 -12.55 29.76
CA SER A 252 48.77 -12.52 31.18
C SER A 252 49.08 -11.09 31.64
N LYS A 253 48.62 -10.75 32.83
CA LYS A 253 48.91 -9.46 33.46
C LYS A 253 50.40 -9.15 33.53
N SER A 254 51.26 -10.18 33.56
CA SER A 254 52.72 -10.05 33.61
C SER A 254 53.33 -9.42 32.36
N LEU A 255 52.61 -9.44 31.22
CA LEU A 255 53.11 -8.91 29.96
C LEU A 255 52.95 -7.39 29.83
N PHE A 256 52.14 -6.78 30.67
CA PHE A 256 51.84 -5.36 30.57
C PHE A 256 52.64 -4.52 31.56
N LYS A 257 53.10 -3.35 31.10
CA LYS A 257 53.74 -2.36 31.97
C LYS A 257 52.73 -1.80 32.95
N LYS A 258 53.18 -1.55 34.16
CA LYS A 258 52.41 -0.84 35.18
C LYS A 258 52.83 0.62 35.20
N ASP A 259 51.88 1.49 35.42
CA ASP A 259 52.12 2.91 35.68
C ASP A 259 52.68 3.12 37.09
N LYS A 260 53.00 4.37 37.43
CA LYS A 260 53.52 4.74 38.74
C LYS A 260 52.56 4.45 39.90
N GLU A 261 51.26 4.26 39.59
CA GLU A 261 50.18 3.97 40.53
C GLU A 261 49.86 2.46 40.60
N GLY A 262 50.57 1.63 39.79
CA GLY A 262 50.38 0.18 39.78
C GLY A 262 49.30 -0.32 38.81
N ASN A 263 48.63 0.55 38.03
CA ASN A 263 47.65 0.18 37.05
C ASN A 263 48.27 -0.34 35.76
N ILE A 264 47.62 -1.26 35.10
CA ILE A 264 48.10 -1.83 33.84
C ILE A 264 47.89 -0.83 32.69
N THR A 265 48.94 -0.51 31.95
CA THR A 265 48.87 0.33 30.76
C THR A 265 48.67 -0.51 29.51
N PHE A 266 47.60 -0.16 28.74
CA PHE A 266 47.30 -0.79 27.47
C PHE A 266 47.81 0.09 26.31
N PRO A 267 48.14 -0.50 25.14
CA PRO A 267 48.37 0.26 23.93
C PRO A 267 47.16 1.19 23.64
N GLN A 268 47.44 2.45 23.28
CA GLN A 268 46.41 3.46 23.06
C GLN A 268 45.32 2.95 22.09
N GLY A 269 44.04 3.10 22.47
CA GLY A 269 42.87 2.73 21.67
C GLY A 269 42.54 1.24 21.58
N LYS A 270 43.31 0.35 22.22
CA LYS A 270 43.13 -1.11 22.08
C LYS A 270 42.76 -1.83 23.37
N ARG A 271 42.41 -1.12 24.43
CA ARG A 271 42.09 -1.72 25.75
C ARG A 271 41.01 -2.80 25.65
N ARG A 272 39.98 -2.62 24.83
CA ARG A 272 38.85 -3.54 24.65
C ARG A 272 39.22 -4.87 24.00
N LEU A 273 40.37 -4.94 23.30
CA LEU A 273 40.84 -6.16 22.63
C LEU A 273 41.59 -7.11 23.56
N PHE A 274 41.90 -6.70 24.80
CA PHE A 274 42.68 -7.52 25.73
C PHE A 274 41.85 -7.97 26.92
N MET A 275 41.73 -9.27 27.10
CA MET A 275 41.21 -9.89 28.32
C MET A 275 42.40 -10.36 29.18
N LEU A 276 42.52 -9.80 30.39
CA LEU A 276 43.59 -10.11 31.29
C LEU A 276 43.23 -11.28 32.19
N PHE A 277 44.13 -12.26 32.30
CA PHE A 277 43.99 -13.33 33.28
C PHE A 277 45.12 -13.33 34.32
N PRO A 278 44.88 -13.80 35.55
CA PRO A 278 45.95 -14.00 36.52
C PRO A 278 46.93 -15.03 35.99
N GLN A 279 48.17 -14.88 36.29
CA GLN A 279 49.33 -15.62 35.82
C GLN A 279 49.07 -17.07 35.42
N ALA A 280 49.38 -17.43 34.16
CA ALA A 280 49.40 -18.80 33.70
C ALA A 280 50.67 -19.53 34.23
N GLY A 281 50.50 -20.79 34.61
CA GLY A 281 51.57 -21.57 35.25
C GLY A 281 52.69 -22.05 34.33
N SER A 282 52.69 -21.75 33.02
CA SER A 282 53.75 -22.10 32.07
C SER A 282 53.95 -20.96 31.05
N GLU A 283 55.20 -20.75 30.62
CA GLU A 283 55.58 -19.69 29.66
C GLU A 283 54.90 -19.84 28.29
N GLU A 284 54.43 -21.01 27.92
CA GLU A 284 53.84 -21.30 26.60
C GLU A 284 52.42 -20.69 26.40
N ASN A 285 51.74 -20.22 27.45
CA ASN A 285 50.37 -19.71 27.38
C ASN A 285 50.20 -18.26 27.80
N LEU A 286 51.21 -17.43 27.64
CA LEU A 286 51.15 -16.02 28.03
C LEU A 286 50.26 -15.14 27.18
N ILE A 287 50.05 -15.54 25.92
CA ILE A 287 49.16 -14.88 24.95
C ILE A 287 48.34 -15.96 24.21
N LYS A 288 47.03 -15.82 24.17
CA LYS A 288 46.17 -16.64 23.36
C LYS A 288 45.24 -15.73 22.59
N GLU A 289 45.30 -15.80 21.28
CA GLU A 289 44.35 -15.13 20.40
C GLU A 289 43.08 -15.97 20.32
N TYR A 290 41.94 -15.29 20.47
CA TYR A 290 40.61 -15.86 20.27
C TYR A 290 39.93 -15.06 19.15
N SER A 291 39.85 -15.68 17.99
CA SER A 291 39.13 -15.13 16.84
C SER A 291 38.06 -16.14 16.45
N PRO A 292 36.82 -15.99 16.94
CA PRO A 292 35.77 -16.93 16.60
C PRO A 292 35.42 -16.85 15.11
N GLU A 293 35.16 -18.01 14.51
CA GLU A 293 34.58 -18.04 13.15
C GLU A 293 33.17 -17.57 13.22
N ILE A 294 32.74 -16.76 12.22
CA ILE A 294 31.30 -16.37 12.05
C ILE A 294 30.59 -17.55 11.42
N ARG A 295 29.39 -17.84 11.94
CA ARG A 295 28.46 -18.83 11.38
C ARG A 295 27.55 -18.20 10.35
N ASP A 296 28.07 -17.32 9.48
CA ASP A 296 27.33 -16.51 8.52
C ASP A 296 26.46 -17.35 7.58
N SER A 297 27.00 -18.39 6.96
CA SER A 297 26.23 -19.24 6.04
C SER A 297 25.01 -19.91 6.73
N SER A 298 25.16 -20.35 7.96
CA SER A 298 24.08 -20.96 8.74
C SER A 298 23.04 -19.93 9.16
N LEU A 299 23.46 -18.74 9.56
CA LEU A 299 22.55 -17.65 9.96
C LEU A 299 21.78 -17.08 8.77
N ILE A 300 22.46 -16.84 7.63
CA ILE A 300 21.83 -16.40 6.37
C ILE A 300 20.81 -17.43 5.92
N SER A 301 21.16 -18.73 5.92
CA SER A 301 20.21 -19.79 5.56
C SER A 301 18.99 -19.81 6.47
N GLY A 302 19.16 -19.55 7.78
CA GLY A 302 18.06 -19.44 8.72
C GLY A 302 17.15 -18.22 8.44
N ILE A 303 17.72 -17.08 8.08
CA ILE A 303 16.96 -15.89 7.66
C ILE A 303 16.18 -16.18 6.40
N GLU A 304 16.82 -16.76 5.38
CA GLU A 304 16.15 -17.13 4.12
C GLU A 304 14.97 -18.07 4.32
N GLN A 305 15.10 -19.07 5.18
CA GLN A 305 14.00 -20.00 5.49
C GLN A 305 12.81 -19.30 6.15
N ASN A 306 13.06 -18.36 7.07
CA ASN A 306 11.99 -17.57 7.67
C ASN A 306 11.27 -16.71 6.65
N PHE A 307 11.99 -16.04 5.73
CA PHE A 307 11.37 -15.24 4.66
C PHE A 307 10.61 -16.12 3.65
N LYS A 308 11.11 -17.31 3.28
CA LYS A 308 10.38 -18.26 2.44
C LYS A 308 9.08 -18.74 3.10
N MET A 309 9.09 -18.97 4.42
CA MET A 309 7.87 -19.28 5.16
C MET A 309 6.87 -18.12 5.10
N LEU A 310 7.36 -16.89 5.26
CA LEU A 310 6.52 -15.70 5.18
C LEU A 310 5.91 -15.53 3.79
N GLU A 311 6.70 -15.71 2.70
CA GLU A 311 6.20 -15.71 1.32
C GLU A 311 5.05 -16.70 1.16
N MET A 312 5.26 -17.95 1.58
CA MET A 312 4.26 -19.01 1.47
C MET A 312 2.97 -18.67 2.23
N LEU A 313 3.08 -18.13 3.45
CA LEU A 313 1.92 -17.81 4.29
C LEU A 313 1.16 -16.57 3.79
N CYS A 314 1.84 -15.61 3.15
CA CYS A 314 1.21 -14.49 2.44
C CYS A 314 0.56 -14.92 1.11
N GLY A 315 0.73 -16.18 0.68
CA GLY A 315 0.27 -16.67 -0.61
C GLY A 315 1.10 -16.16 -1.80
N LEU A 316 2.35 -15.79 -1.53
CA LEU A 316 3.30 -15.33 -2.53
C LEU A 316 4.17 -16.47 -3.04
N SER A 317 4.69 -16.29 -4.22
CA SER A 317 5.69 -17.21 -4.79
C SER A 317 7.04 -17.02 -4.12
N SER A 318 7.85 -18.07 -4.07
CA SER A 318 9.23 -17.99 -3.59
C SER A 318 10.06 -17.10 -4.51
N GLY A 319 10.91 -16.26 -3.93
CA GLY A 319 11.77 -15.34 -4.67
C GLY A 319 11.19 -13.93 -4.84
N ILE A 320 10.06 -13.61 -4.20
CA ILE A 320 9.50 -12.25 -4.15
C ILE A 320 10.25 -11.41 -3.10
N LEU A 321 10.51 -11.99 -1.93
CA LEU A 321 11.25 -11.36 -0.82
C LEU A 321 12.68 -11.91 -0.71
N THR A 322 12.89 -13.14 -1.17
CA THR A 322 14.18 -13.83 -1.15
C THR A 322 14.82 -13.85 -2.54
N ALA A 323 16.10 -14.16 -2.62
CA ALA A 323 16.74 -14.40 -3.91
C ALA A 323 16.16 -15.68 -4.57
N PRO A 324 15.96 -15.69 -5.90
CA PRO A 324 15.51 -16.88 -6.60
C PRO A 324 16.50 -18.03 -6.39
N THR A 325 15.99 -19.19 -5.95
CA THR A 325 16.84 -20.35 -5.60
C THR A 325 17.15 -21.24 -6.82
N THR A 326 16.54 -20.99 -7.95
CA THR A 326 16.66 -21.81 -9.16
C THR A 326 17.04 -20.95 -10.37
N ASN A 327 17.98 -21.46 -11.16
CA ASN A 327 18.25 -20.91 -12.49
C ASN A 327 17.14 -21.44 -13.41
N PHE A 328 16.17 -20.58 -13.71
CA PHE A 328 15.12 -20.93 -14.67
C PHE A 328 15.71 -20.92 -16.09
N ALA A 329 15.50 -22.00 -16.81
CA ALA A 329 15.97 -22.13 -18.19
C ALA A 329 14.99 -21.53 -19.20
N THR A 330 13.69 -21.45 -18.85
CA THR A 330 12.63 -21.01 -19.76
C THR A 330 11.68 -19.99 -19.10
N ALA A 331 11.07 -19.13 -19.93
CA ALA A 331 10.04 -18.19 -19.49
C ALA A 331 8.82 -18.89 -18.85
N THR A 332 8.47 -20.09 -19.34
CA THR A 332 7.37 -20.90 -18.81
C THR A 332 7.63 -21.37 -17.38
N GLU A 333 8.88 -21.75 -17.05
CA GLU A 333 9.28 -22.13 -15.69
C GLU A 333 9.20 -20.94 -14.74
N ILE A 334 9.66 -19.76 -15.17
CA ILE A 334 9.56 -18.52 -14.39
C ILE A 334 8.09 -18.23 -14.06
N ARG A 335 7.18 -18.36 -15.02
CA ARG A 335 5.75 -18.15 -14.81
C ARG A 335 5.13 -19.15 -13.87
N ALA A 336 5.42 -20.43 -14.08
CA ALA A 336 4.93 -21.47 -13.18
C ALA A 336 5.37 -21.21 -11.74
N SER A 337 6.61 -20.74 -11.55
CA SER A 337 7.15 -20.40 -10.23
C SER A 337 6.48 -19.18 -9.60
N LEU A 338 6.04 -18.20 -10.40
CA LEU A 338 5.43 -16.93 -9.94
C LEU A 338 3.88 -16.98 -9.92
N SER A 339 3.28 -18.11 -10.27
CA SER A 339 1.82 -18.24 -10.46
C SER A 339 0.98 -17.82 -9.25
N SER A 340 1.42 -18.11 -8.03
CA SER A 340 0.71 -17.72 -6.79
C SER A 340 0.66 -16.19 -6.62
N THR A 341 1.79 -15.51 -6.85
CA THR A 341 1.86 -14.04 -6.79
C THR A 341 0.97 -13.40 -7.85
N PHE A 342 0.99 -13.92 -9.08
CA PHE A 342 0.12 -13.41 -10.15
C PHE A 342 -1.36 -13.62 -9.86
N ALA A 343 -1.74 -14.75 -9.28
CA ALA A 343 -3.12 -14.97 -8.85
C ALA A 343 -3.55 -13.95 -7.78
N TYR A 344 -2.68 -13.63 -6.83
CA TYR A 344 -2.92 -12.60 -5.83
C TYR A 344 -3.07 -11.21 -6.48
N ILE A 345 -2.13 -10.84 -7.35
CA ILE A 345 -2.15 -9.56 -8.08
C ILE A 345 -3.43 -9.43 -8.90
N THR A 346 -3.83 -10.46 -9.65
CA THR A 346 -5.06 -10.45 -10.46
C THR A 346 -6.30 -10.23 -9.60
N LYS A 347 -6.37 -10.86 -8.43
CA LYS A 347 -7.45 -10.64 -7.48
C LYS A 347 -7.46 -9.21 -6.95
N PHE A 348 -6.29 -8.65 -6.69
CA PHE A 348 -6.16 -7.30 -6.17
C PHE A 348 -6.48 -6.22 -7.22
N ARG A 349 -6.05 -6.41 -8.47
CA ARG A 349 -6.38 -5.52 -9.60
C ARG A 349 -7.88 -5.30 -9.76
N ARG A 350 -8.71 -6.34 -9.58
CA ARG A 350 -10.17 -6.20 -9.61
C ARG A 350 -10.71 -5.28 -8.52
N VAL A 351 -10.12 -5.29 -7.33
CA VAL A 351 -10.50 -4.38 -6.24
C VAL A 351 -10.07 -2.95 -6.55
N ILE A 352 -8.87 -2.78 -7.12
CA ILE A 352 -8.34 -1.48 -7.53
C ILE A 352 -9.21 -0.87 -8.63
N GLU A 353 -9.60 -1.66 -9.66
CA GLU A 353 -10.53 -1.22 -10.70
C GLU A 353 -11.82 -0.65 -10.13
N GLN A 354 -12.45 -1.39 -9.22
CA GLN A 354 -13.66 -0.92 -8.56
C GLN A 354 -13.41 0.41 -7.82
N GLY A 355 -12.31 0.51 -7.06
CA GLY A 355 -11.93 1.73 -6.36
C GLY A 355 -11.72 2.91 -7.31
N ILE A 356 -11.09 2.70 -8.46
CA ILE A 356 -10.88 3.72 -9.50
C ILE A 356 -12.22 4.20 -10.06
N PHE A 357 -13.14 3.29 -10.42
CA PHE A 357 -14.47 3.66 -10.88
C PHE A 357 -15.23 4.47 -9.84
N GLU A 358 -15.16 4.10 -8.56
CA GLU A 358 -15.77 4.82 -7.46
C GLU A 358 -15.19 6.24 -7.31
N VAL A 359 -13.85 6.39 -7.42
CA VAL A 359 -13.18 7.70 -7.38
C VAL A 359 -13.63 8.58 -8.55
N ILE A 360 -13.61 8.06 -9.77
CA ILE A 360 -14.01 8.83 -10.97
C ILE A 360 -15.46 9.25 -10.88
N LYS A 361 -16.37 8.37 -10.40
CA LYS A 361 -17.76 8.72 -10.13
C LYS A 361 -17.89 9.82 -9.07
N ALA A 362 -17.09 9.75 -8.00
CA ALA A 362 -17.08 10.78 -6.95
C ALA A 362 -16.59 12.14 -7.51
N VAL A 363 -15.55 12.12 -8.34
CA VAL A 363 -15.07 13.33 -9.03
C VAL A 363 -16.11 13.90 -9.97
N ASP A 364 -16.81 13.05 -10.75
CA ASP A 364 -17.88 13.48 -11.64
C ASP A 364 -19.01 14.19 -10.88
N ILE A 365 -19.40 13.67 -9.72
CA ILE A 365 -20.38 14.31 -8.84
C ILE A 365 -19.88 15.66 -8.34
N LEU A 366 -18.61 15.74 -7.90
CA LEU A 366 -18.00 17.00 -7.44
C LEU A 366 -17.91 18.04 -8.56
N LEU A 367 -17.62 17.63 -9.79
CA LEU A 367 -17.62 18.52 -10.96
C LEU A 367 -19.00 19.11 -11.25
N ASN A 368 -20.08 18.33 -11.04
CA ASN A 368 -21.44 18.80 -11.17
C ASN A 368 -21.82 19.76 -10.03
N LEU A 369 -21.49 19.43 -8.78
CA LEU A 369 -21.82 20.22 -7.61
C LEU A 369 -21.15 21.61 -7.61
N ASN A 370 -19.94 21.69 -8.17
CA ASN A 370 -19.14 22.91 -8.22
C ASN A 370 -19.18 23.61 -9.59
N GLU A 371 -20.03 23.13 -10.52
CA GLU A 371 -20.20 23.68 -11.87
C GLU A 371 -18.87 23.89 -12.65
N ILE A 372 -17.88 23.02 -12.40
CA ILE A 372 -16.51 23.15 -12.96
C ILE A 372 -16.52 22.85 -14.47
N THR A 373 -17.28 21.81 -14.90
CA THR A 373 -17.42 21.45 -16.30
C THR A 373 -18.85 21.03 -16.60
N PRO A 374 -19.38 21.29 -17.81
CA PRO A 374 -20.70 20.82 -18.20
C PRO A 374 -20.77 19.29 -18.18
N TYR A 375 -21.97 18.75 -18.03
CA TYR A 375 -22.20 17.31 -18.15
C TYR A 375 -21.78 16.80 -19.53
N GLY A 376 -21.22 15.60 -19.59
CA GLY A 376 -20.80 14.96 -20.84
C GLY A 376 -20.50 13.49 -20.65
N GLU A 377 -20.77 12.71 -21.66
CA GLU A 377 -20.48 11.28 -21.66
C GLU A 377 -18.97 11.01 -21.68
N TYR A 378 -18.57 9.99 -20.96
CA TYR A 378 -17.20 9.48 -20.91
C TYR A 378 -17.19 7.97 -20.64
N ASP A 379 -16.11 7.33 -21.01
CA ASP A 379 -15.85 5.92 -20.74
C ASP A 379 -14.49 5.76 -20.06
N VAL A 380 -14.42 4.93 -19.03
CA VAL A 380 -13.20 4.68 -18.27
C VAL A 380 -12.60 3.37 -18.74
N VAL A 381 -11.39 3.44 -19.25
CA VAL A 381 -10.63 2.28 -19.74
C VAL A 381 -9.42 2.06 -18.85
N ILE A 382 -9.36 0.89 -18.25
CA ILE A 382 -8.23 0.44 -17.42
C ILE A 382 -7.62 -0.76 -18.13
N ASP A 383 -6.36 -0.62 -18.53
CA ASP A 383 -5.60 -1.70 -19.14
C ASP A 383 -4.48 -2.13 -18.16
N TRP A 384 -4.51 -3.41 -17.82
CA TRP A 384 -3.49 -4.07 -17.05
C TRP A 384 -2.59 -4.82 -18.01
N SER A 385 -1.64 -4.13 -18.64
CA SER A 385 -0.70 -4.78 -19.56
C SER A 385 -0.10 -6.02 -18.90
N SER A 386 -0.26 -7.14 -19.56
CA SER A 386 0.19 -8.43 -19.06
C SER A 386 1.56 -8.82 -19.66
N ALA A 387 2.33 -7.85 -20.13
CA ALA A 387 3.64 -8.11 -20.74
C ALA A 387 4.55 -9.00 -19.88
N TYR A 388 4.42 -8.90 -18.55
CA TYR A 388 5.09 -9.80 -17.59
C TYR A 388 4.37 -11.14 -17.40
N ILE A 389 3.05 -11.19 -17.65
CA ILE A 389 2.20 -12.38 -17.46
C ILE A 389 2.04 -13.14 -18.77
N GLU A 390 1.99 -12.44 -19.89
CA GLU A 390 1.76 -13.01 -21.21
C GLU A 390 3.04 -13.01 -22.03
N ASN A 391 3.42 -14.20 -22.49
CA ASN A 391 4.52 -14.33 -23.44
C ASN A 391 4.02 -13.88 -24.80
N MET A 392 4.43 -12.71 -25.25
CA MET A 392 4.14 -12.22 -26.59
C MET A 392 4.40 -13.29 -27.66
N SER A 393 5.41 -14.15 -27.48
CA SER A 393 5.69 -15.24 -28.39
C SER A 393 4.64 -16.35 -28.35
N GLU A 394 4.07 -16.71 -27.17
CA GLU A 394 3.00 -17.70 -27.10
C GLU A 394 1.67 -17.18 -27.64
N GLN A 395 1.36 -15.92 -27.38
CA GLN A 395 0.18 -15.27 -27.98
C GLN A 395 0.33 -15.19 -29.49
N TRP A 396 1.50 -14.78 -29.95
CA TRP A 396 1.83 -14.78 -31.36
C TRP A 396 1.70 -16.15 -32.03
N GLU A 397 2.26 -17.20 -31.39
CA GLU A 397 2.12 -18.56 -31.90
C GLU A 397 0.65 -19.03 -31.93
N ARG A 398 -0.14 -18.70 -30.89
CA ARG A 398 -1.58 -18.99 -30.87
C ARG A 398 -2.34 -18.24 -31.95
N LEU A 399 -1.98 -16.96 -32.18
CA LEU A 399 -2.61 -16.11 -33.15
C LEU A 399 -2.28 -16.59 -34.60
N ILE A 400 -1.03 -16.99 -34.83
CA ILE A 400 -0.62 -17.57 -36.12
C ILE A 400 -1.31 -18.92 -36.37
N LYS A 401 -1.36 -19.79 -35.35
CA LYS A 401 -2.11 -21.06 -35.47
C LYS A 401 -3.62 -20.81 -35.70
N ALA A 402 -4.21 -19.85 -35.03
CA ALA A 402 -5.60 -19.46 -35.26
C ALA A 402 -5.83 -18.93 -36.71
N LYS A 403 -4.86 -18.19 -37.22
CA LYS A 403 -4.86 -17.73 -38.63
C LYS A 403 -4.73 -18.91 -39.61
N GLU A 404 -3.81 -19.83 -39.40
CA GLU A 404 -3.65 -21.04 -40.20
C GLU A 404 -4.95 -21.88 -40.22
N LEU A 405 -5.69 -21.91 -39.11
CA LEU A 405 -6.99 -22.56 -39.00
C LEU A 405 -8.16 -21.68 -39.52
N SER A 406 -7.89 -20.51 -40.08
CA SER A 406 -8.88 -19.54 -40.56
C SER A 406 -9.88 -19.08 -39.49
N LEU A 407 -9.47 -19.07 -38.20
CA LEU A 407 -10.28 -18.62 -37.08
C LEU A 407 -10.16 -17.11 -36.82
N VAL A 408 -9.10 -16.47 -37.33
CA VAL A 408 -8.86 -15.02 -37.26
C VAL A 408 -8.42 -14.48 -38.62
N THR A 409 -8.73 -13.21 -38.85
CA THR A 409 -8.41 -12.50 -40.10
C THR A 409 -7.02 -11.88 -40.08
N ASP A 410 -6.47 -11.51 -41.24
CA ASP A 410 -5.22 -10.74 -41.34
C ASP A 410 -5.32 -9.38 -40.62
N ALA A 411 -6.51 -8.77 -40.63
CA ALA A 411 -6.76 -7.51 -39.96
C ALA A 411 -6.69 -7.64 -38.41
N GLU A 412 -7.26 -8.71 -37.89
CA GLU A 412 -7.18 -8.99 -36.43
C GLU A 412 -5.76 -9.31 -35.99
N VAL A 413 -4.97 -10.07 -36.79
CA VAL A 413 -3.57 -10.34 -36.51
C VAL A 413 -2.75 -9.05 -36.51
N ARG A 414 -2.98 -8.17 -37.52
CA ARG A 414 -2.28 -6.90 -37.62
C ARG A 414 -2.70 -5.92 -36.49
N ALA A 415 -3.98 -5.82 -36.22
CA ALA A 415 -4.52 -5.00 -35.15
C ALA A 415 -3.87 -5.34 -33.81
N TRP A 416 -3.73 -6.63 -33.50
CA TRP A 416 -3.03 -7.11 -32.33
C TRP A 416 -1.53 -6.73 -32.33
N LEU A 417 -0.87 -6.81 -33.49
CA LEU A 417 0.58 -6.54 -33.63
C LEU A 417 0.91 -5.05 -33.47
N THR A 418 0.01 -4.17 -33.94
CA THR A 418 0.22 -2.72 -33.94
C THR A 418 -0.56 -1.97 -32.92
N ASP A 419 -1.31 -2.68 -32.02
CA ASP A 419 -2.20 -2.11 -31.00
C ASP A 419 -3.16 -1.06 -31.59
N SER A 420 -3.73 -1.39 -32.77
CA SER A 420 -4.63 -0.52 -33.52
C SER A 420 -6.03 -1.12 -33.63
N SER A 421 -7.01 -0.33 -34.07
CA SER A 421 -8.35 -0.87 -34.36
C SER A 421 -8.33 -1.83 -35.56
N ILE A 422 -9.27 -2.78 -35.58
CA ILE A 422 -9.39 -3.74 -36.73
C ILE A 422 -9.64 -2.99 -38.05
N GLU A 423 -10.38 -1.88 -37.99
CA GLU A 423 -10.70 -1.05 -39.16
C GLU A 423 -9.46 -0.35 -39.71
N GLU A 424 -8.59 0.21 -38.84
CA GLU A 424 -7.30 0.79 -39.24
C GLU A 424 -6.34 -0.26 -39.79
N ALA A 425 -6.29 -1.42 -39.13
CA ALA A 425 -5.47 -2.54 -39.60
C ALA A 425 -5.92 -3.05 -41.00
N GLN A 426 -7.26 -3.12 -41.22
CA GLN A 426 -7.79 -3.52 -42.53
C GLN A 426 -7.48 -2.49 -43.63
N ALA A 427 -7.59 -1.18 -43.35
CA ALA A 427 -7.26 -0.13 -44.30
C ALA A 427 -5.81 -0.22 -44.79
N ILE A 428 -4.90 -0.46 -43.82
CA ILE A 428 -3.45 -0.60 -44.17
C ILE A 428 -3.19 -1.88 -44.97
N ILE A 429 -3.88 -2.99 -44.69
CA ILE A 429 -3.78 -4.23 -45.44
C ILE A 429 -4.26 -4.02 -46.89
N ASP A 430 -5.33 -3.29 -47.08
CA ASP A 430 -5.90 -2.99 -48.39
C ASP A 430 -4.95 -2.08 -49.18
N ASP A 431 -4.28 -1.14 -48.59
CA ASP A 431 -3.25 -0.30 -49.22
C ASP A 431 -2.03 -1.11 -49.63
N ILE A 432 -1.53 -2.00 -48.75
CA ILE A 432 -0.41 -2.91 -49.08
C ILE A 432 -0.76 -3.82 -50.28
N LYS A 433 -2.02 -4.32 -50.33
CA LYS A 433 -2.48 -5.16 -51.45
C LYS A 433 -2.59 -4.38 -52.74
N LYS A 434 -2.96 -3.09 -52.73
CA LYS A 434 -2.96 -2.21 -53.90
C LYS A 434 -1.58 -1.95 -54.41
N GLU A 435 -0.63 -1.59 -53.57
CA GLU A 435 0.76 -1.37 -53.92
C GLU A 435 1.43 -2.64 -54.49
N GLY A 436 1.11 -3.82 -53.95
CA GLY A 436 1.61 -5.12 -54.44
C GLY A 436 0.97 -5.59 -55.74
N SER A 437 -0.12 -4.97 -56.19
CA SER A 437 -0.77 -5.28 -57.50
C SER A 437 -0.36 -4.34 -58.63
N GLU A 438 0.40 -3.27 -58.31
CA GLU A 438 0.94 -2.32 -59.30
C GLU A 438 2.41 -2.62 -59.67
N THR A 439 3.02 -3.66 -59.06
CA THR A 439 4.35 -4.19 -59.42
C THR A 439 4.23 -5.55 -60.12
#